data_cc38d6140739eafcf5c3931e9870321c
#
_entry.id   cc38d6140739eafcf5c3931e9870321c
#
_cell.length_a   1.000
_cell.length_b   1.000
_cell.length_c   1.000
_cell.angle_alpha   90.00
_cell.angle_beta   90.00
_cell.angle_gamma   90.00
#
_symmetry.space_group_name_H-M   'P 1'
#
loop_
_entity.id
_entity.type
_entity.pdbx_description
1 polymer ?
#
loop_
_entity_poly.entity_id
_entity_poly.type
_entity_poly.pdbx_seq_one_letter_code
_entity_poly.pdbx_strand_id
1 'polypeptide(L)'
;AFVLCLCLSLPVLAEQVQRFGDLDVHYNVFNSSFLQPNVASAVGLVRSKAQGVINVVPMEKGKPVEAAVTGSAKDLTGKVIPLEFRRVSEEGAIYNLAQFPISQRETLVFTIKVEAKGEPAQTFSFNKEIFPDE
;
A
#
# COMPACT_ATOMS: atom_id res chain seq x y z
N ALA A 1 23.09 -19.55 -10.35
CA ALA A 1 22.85 -19.13 -9.85
C ALA A 1 22.58 -18.38 -9.01
N PHE A 2 22.77 -18.31 -8.88
CA PHE A 2 22.47 -17.82 -8.13
C PHE A 2 22.26 -16.90 -7.65
N VAL A 3 22.51 -16.70 -7.94
CA VAL A 3 22.37 -15.77 -7.65
C VAL A 3 21.35 -15.23 -7.22
N LEU A 4 20.99 -15.21 -7.47
CA LEU A 4 20.03 -14.80 -7.27
C LEU A 4 19.58 -14.70 -6.11
N CYS A 5 19.70 -15.09 -5.56
CA CYS A 5 19.21 -15.17 -4.44
C CYS A 5 19.20 -14.03 -3.74
N LEU A 6 19.84 -13.33 -4.02
CA LEU A 6 19.92 -12.24 -3.46
C LEU A 6 18.76 -11.62 -3.23
N CYS A 7 18.11 -11.63 -4.00
CA CYS A 7 16.95 -10.94 -3.90
C CYS A 7 16.16 -11.38 -2.82
N LEU A 8 16.50 -12.36 -2.32
CA LEU A 8 15.76 -12.87 -1.39
C LEU A 8 15.68 -12.12 -0.20
N SER A 9 16.46 -11.22 0.04
CA SER A 9 16.40 -10.44 1.21
C SER A 9 15.23 -9.51 1.25
N LEU A 10 14.56 -9.34 0.14
CA LEU A 10 13.48 -8.42 0.11
C LEU A 10 12.22 -8.84 0.76
N PRO A 11 11.98 -9.99 0.99
CA PRO A 11 10.69 -10.42 1.48
C PRO A 11 10.26 -9.83 2.76
N VAL A 12 11.10 -9.18 3.41
CA VAL A 12 10.73 -8.51 4.60
C VAL A 12 9.52 -7.66 4.42
N LEU A 13 9.37 -7.06 3.28
CA LEU A 13 8.22 -6.24 2.99
C LEU A 13 7.35 -6.96 1.99
N ALA A 14 7.00 -8.18 2.29
CA ALA A 14 6.26 -9.01 1.37
C ALA A 14 5.06 -8.28 0.80
N GLU A 15 5.01 -8.23 -0.48
CA GLU A 15 3.96 -7.60 -1.22
C GLU A 15 2.86 -8.60 -1.49
N GLN A 16 1.62 -8.17 -1.39
CA GLN A 16 0.47 -8.99 -1.70
C GLN A 16 -0.08 -8.59 -3.06
N VAL A 17 -0.81 -9.49 -3.69
CA VAL A 17 -1.40 -9.23 -5.01
C VAL A 17 -2.85 -9.68 -5.01
N GLN A 18 -3.72 -8.81 -5.49
CA GLN A 18 -5.12 -9.14 -5.72
C GLN A 18 -5.35 -9.08 -7.23
N ARG A 19 -5.84 -10.15 -7.81
CA ARG A 19 -5.99 -10.24 -9.26
C ARG A 19 -7.44 -10.12 -9.69
N PHE A 20 -7.66 -9.30 -10.73
CA PHE A 20 -8.97 -9.12 -11.33
C PHE A 20 -8.78 -9.22 -12.84
N GLY A 21 -8.87 -10.45 -13.40
CA GLY A 21 -8.60 -10.64 -14.83
C GLY A 21 -7.16 -10.26 -15.15
N ASP A 22 -6.97 -9.30 -16.04
CA ASP A 22 -5.64 -8.85 -16.43
C ASP A 22 -5.08 -7.79 -15.48
N LEU A 23 -5.88 -7.32 -14.55
CA LEU A 23 -5.45 -6.29 -13.60
C LEU A 23 -4.92 -6.95 -12.35
N ASP A 24 -3.66 -6.69 -12.04
CA ASP A 24 -3.01 -7.18 -10.83
C ASP A 24 -2.78 -5.98 -9.93
N VAL A 25 -3.38 -6.01 -8.74
CA VAL A 25 -3.22 -4.91 -7.80
C VAL A 25 -2.27 -5.37 -6.71
N HIS A 26 -1.07 -4.83 -6.73
CA HIS A 26 -0.06 -5.12 -5.71
C HIS A 26 -0.27 -4.16 -4.55
N TYR A 27 -0.14 -4.65 -3.34
CA TYR A 27 -0.33 -3.79 -2.18
C TYR A 27 0.51 -4.29 -1.01
N ASN A 28 0.88 -3.37 -0.14
CA ASN A 28 1.54 -3.72 1.10
C ASN A 28 1.32 -2.60 2.12
N VAL A 29 1.43 -2.97 3.38
CA VAL A 29 1.24 -2.05 4.50
C VAL A 29 2.48 -2.15 5.37
N PHE A 30 3.03 -1.00 5.76
CA PHE A 30 4.23 -0.98 6.58
C PHE A 30 4.24 0.31 7.41
N ASN A 31 5.11 0.36 8.42
CA ASN A 31 5.24 1.56 9.24
C ASN A 31 6.03 2.62 8.47
N SER A 32 5.62 3.88 8.58
CA SER A 32 6.27 4.94 7.83
C SER A 32 7.73 5.14 8.25
N SER A 33 8.09 4.67 9.44
CA SER A 33 9.48 4.74 9.89
C SER A 33 10.42 3.86 9.04
N PHE A 34 9.87 2.92 8.27
CA PHE A 34 10.69 2.09 7.38
C PHE A 34 11.14 2.87 6.15
N LEU A 35 10.51 4.00 5.85
CA LEU A 35 10.92 4.80 4.71
C LEU A 35 12.22 5.53 5.03
N GLN A 36 13.10 5.66 4.04
CA GLN A 36 14.27 6.49 4.22
C GLN A 36 13.85 7.95 4.23
N PRO A 37 14.53 8.81 5.01
CA PRO A 37 14.11 10.21 5.11
C PRO A 37 13.98 10.94 3.79
N ASN A 38 14.90 10.71 2.87
CA ASN A 38 14.84 11.35 1.57
C ASN A 38 13.65 10.84 0.74
N VAL A 39 13.30 9.58 0.89
CA VAL A 39 12.16 9.02 0.16
C VAL A 39 10.87 9.60 0.73
N ALA A 40 10.72 9.60 2.07
CA ALA A 40 9.53 10.15 2.69
C ALA A 40 9.31 11.60 2.29
N SER A 41 10.38 12.38 2.30
CA SER A 41 10.31 13.79 1.91
C SER A 41 9.90 13.94 0.45
N ALA A 42 10.48 13.12 -0.42
CA ALA A 42 10.21 13.21 -1.85
C ALA A 42 8.75 12.90 -2.18
N VAL A 43 8.14 11.97 -1.46
CA VAL A 43 6.75 11.60 -1.72
C VAL A 43 5.76 12.31 -0.80
N GLY A 44 6.25 13.19 0.06
CA GLY A 44 5.38 14.00 0.92
C GLY A 44 4.79 13.25 2.09
N LEU A 45 5.44 12.20 2.56
CA LEU A 45 4.97 11.44 3.71
C LEU A 45 5.78 11.76 4.96
N VAL A 46 5.16 11.55 6.11
CA VAL A 46 5.79 11.80 7.39
C VAL A 46 6.30 10.49 7.95
N ARG A 47 7.59 10.44 8.30
CA ARG A 47 8.14 9.29 8.99
C ARG A 47 7.78 9.40 10.47
N SER A 48 7.14 8.38 10.99
CA SER A 48 6.73 8.38 12.38
C SER A 48 6.53 6.95 12.86
N LYS A 49 6.86 6.72 14.11
CA LYS A 49 6.62 5.40 14.71
C LYS A 49 5.13 5.16 14.92
N ALA A 50 4.33 6.20 14.84
CA ALA A 50 2.88 6.12 15.06
C ALA A 50 2.08 6.31 13.78
N GLN A 51 2.70 6.13 12.62
CA GLN A 51 2.02 6.27 11.34
C GLN A 51 2.33 5.08 10.45
N GLY A 52 1.31 4.53 9.83
CA GLY A 52 1.48 3.48 8.84
C GLY A 52 1.27 4.02 7.44
N VAL A 53 1.69 3.23 6.47
CA VAL A 53 1.54 3.56 5.06
C VAL A 53 1.00 2.34 4.35
N ILE A 54 0.02 2.56 3.48
CA ILE A 54 -0.40 1.53 2.55
C ILE A 54 -0.01 2.00 1.16
N ASN A 55 0.61 1.10 0.39
CA ASN A 55 0.99 1.35 -0.99
C ASN A 55 0.17 0.43 -1.88
N VAL A 56 -0.49 0.99 -2.89
CA VAL A 56 -1.31 0.23 -3.83
C VAL A 56 -0.78 0.51 -5.22
N VAL A 57 -0.41 -0.54 -5.94
CA VAL A 57 0.22 -0.42 -7.25
C VAL A 57 -0.53 -1.28 -8.26
N PRO A 58 -1.49 -0.70 -9.00
CA PRO A 58 -2.19 -1.43 -10.04
C PRO A 58 -1.29 -1.66 -11.24
N MET A 59 -1.33 -2.87 -11.78
CA MET A 59 -0.54 -3.23 -12.95
C MET A 59 -1.38 -4.03 -13.92
N GLU A 60 -1.09 -3.90 -15.20
CA GLU A 60 -1.77 -4.66 -16.23
C GLU A 60 -0.72 -5.27 -17.13
N LYS A 61 -0.71 -6.57 -17.23
CA LYS A 61 0.27 -7.29 -18.06
C LYS A 61 1.71 -6.88 -17.74
N GLY A 62 1.98 -6.72 -16.45
CA GLY A 62 3.32 -6.38 -15.98
C GLY A 62 3.70 -4.92 -16.11
N LYS A 63 2.77 -4.05 -16.49
CA LYS A 63 3.05 -2.63 -16.65
C LYS A 63 2.20 -1.81 -15.69
N PRO A 64 2.76 -0.78 -15.05
CA PRO A 64 1.98 0.08 -14.18
C PRO A 64 0.87 0.77 -14.98
N VAL A 65 -0.29 0.92 -14.36
CA VAL A 65 -1.38 1.66 -14.97
C VAL A 65 -1.89 2.70 -14.00
N GLU A 66 -2.37 3.81 -14.53
CA GLU A 66 -3.00 4.82 -13.72
C GLU A 66 -4.39 4.36 -13.35
N ALA A 67 -4.73 4.56 -12.10
CA ALA A 67 -6.06 4.18 -11.63
C ALA A 67 -6.46 5.11 -10.50
N ALA A 68 -7.76 5.30 -10.33
CA ALA A 68 -8.27 6.00 -9.17
C ALA A 68 -8.30 5.00 -8.03
N VAL A 69 -7.60 5.29 -6.95
CA VAL A 69 -7.52 4.41 -5.78
C VAL A 69 -8.14 5.14 -4.61
N THR A 70 -9.13 4.50 -3.99
CA THR A 70 -9.76 5.03 -2.79
C THR A 70 -9.91 3.91 -1.79
N GLY A 71 -10.15 4.25 -0.55
CA GLY A 71 -10.34 3.21 0.43
C GLY A 71 -10.46 3.72 1.85
N SER A 72 -10.58 2.76 2.75
CA SER A 72 -10.68 3.05 4.18
C SER A 72 -10.10 1.88 4.96
N ALA A 73 -9.79 2.15 6.22
CA ALA A 73 -9.41 1.11 7.16
C ALA A 73 -10.41 1.18 8.31
N LYS A 74 -10.80 0.01 8.81
CA LYS A 74 -11.77 -0.05 9.90
C LYS A 74 -11.18 -0.89 11.02
N ASP A 75 -11.25 -0.39 12.25
CA ASP A 75 -10.79 -1.18 13.38
C ASP A 75 -11.91 -2.13 13.82
N LEU A 76 -11.60 -2.98 14.78
CA LEU A 76 -12.56 -4.01 15.19
C LEU A 76 -13.71 -3.45 16.01
N THR A 77 -13.65 -2.19 16.42
CA THR A 77 -14.78 -1.54 17.08
C THR A 77 -15.71 -0.86 16.10
N GLY A 78 -15.35 -0.85 14.81
CA GLY A 78 -16.17 -0.25 13.77
C GLY A 78 -15.77 1.17 13.41
N LYS A 79 -14.70 1.70 14.00
CA LYS A 79 -14.24 3.03 13.67
C LYS A 79 -13.59 3.01 12.29
N VAL A 80 -14.01 3.93 11.43
CA VAL A 80 -13.54 4.00 10.05
C VAL A 80 -12.51 5.11 9.93
N ILE A 81 -11.37 4.77 9.31
CA ILE A 81 -10.31 5.72 9.02
C ILE A 81 -10.28 5.89 7.50
N PRO A 82 -10.67 7.05 6.97
CA PRO A 82 -10.60 7.23 5.52
C PRO A 82 -9.15 7.31 5.08
N LEU A 83 -8.86 6.76 3.91
CA LEU A 83 -7.52 6.78 3.33
C LEU A 83 -7.52 7.74 2.16
N GLU A 84 -6.59 8.69 2.19
CA GLU A 84 -6.43 9.63 1.10
C GLU A 84 -5.17 9.26 0.35
N PHE A 85 -5.36 8.71 -0.83
CA PHE A 85 -4.23 8.22 -1.63
C PHE A 85 -3.61 9.34 -2.44
N ARG A 86 -2.29 9.32 -2.49
CA ARG A 86 -1.49 10.26 -3.25
C ARG A 86 -0.73 9.47 -4.30
N ARG A 87 -0.85 9.87 -5.55
CA ARG A 87 -0.16 9.19 -6.63
C ARG A 87 1.24 9.75 -6.80
N VAL A 88 2.21 8.85 -6.87
CA VAL A 88 3.61 9.20 -7.08
C VAL A 88 4.12 8.39 -8.26
N SER A 89 4.59 9.07 -9.31
CA SER A 89 5.17 8.40 -10.46
C SER A 89 6.67 8.60 -10.43
N GLU A 90 7.41 7.51 -10.53
CA GLU A 90 8.86 7.58 -10.42
C GLU A 90 9.52 6.45 -11.20
N GLU A 91 10.36 6.78 -12.14
CA GLU A 91 11.13 5.80 -12.91
C GLU A 91 10.29 4.66 -13.47
N GLY A 92 9.16 5.01 -14.04
CA GLY A 92 8.32 4.01 -14.67
C GLY A 92 7.40 3.25 -13.74
N ALA A 93 7.40 3.58 -12.46
CA ALA A 93 6.50 2.98 -11.49
C ALA A 93 5.46 4.00 -11.08
N ILE A 94 4.26 3.53 -10.71
CA ILE A 94 3.19 4.38 -10.26
C ILE A 94 2.72 3.85 -8.91
N TYR A 95 2.97 4.63 -7.86
CA TYR A 95 2.60 4.25 -6.50
C TYR A 95 1.40 5.07 -6.07
N ASN A 96 0.50 4.47 -5.30
CA ASN A 96 -0.59 5.18 -4.67
C ASN A 96 -0.44 4.97 -3.18
N LEU A 97 -0.14 6.04 -2.44
CA LEU A 97 0.28 5.97 -1.04
C LEU A 97 -0.71 6.69 -0.16
N ALA A 98 -1.06 6.09 0.96
CA ALA A 98 -1.89 6.75 1.97
C ALA A 98 -1.31 6.45 3.34
N GLN A 99 -1.41 7.43 4.24
CA GLN A 99 -0.95 7.29 5.61
C GLN A 99 -2.13 7.14 6.55
N PHE A 100 -1.93 6.45 7.64
CA PHE A 100 -2.96 6.30 8.66
C PHE A 100 -2.28 6.25 10.04
N PRO A 101 -2.98 6.66 11.10
CA PRO A 101 -2.38 6.65 12.44
C PRO A 101 -2.35 5.24 13.03
N ILE A 102 -1.33 4.98 13.83
CA ILE A 102 -1.21 3.74 14.58
C ILE A 102 -1.01 4.15 16.04
N SER A 103 -2.04 4.01 16.85
CA SER A 103 -1.94 4.39 18.24
C SER A 103 -1.63 3.22 19.16
N GLN A 104 -1.93 2.01 18.71
CA GLN A 104 -1.71 0.81 19.51
C GLN A 104 -1.71 -0.38 18.59
N ARG A 105 -1.34 -1.51 19.13
CA ARG A 105 -1.41 -2.77 18.36
C ARG A 105 -2.88 -3.09 18.11
N GLU A 106 -3.25 -3.30 16.87
CA GLU A 106 -4.63 -3.63 16.53
C GLU A 106 -4.70 -4.21 15.14
N THR A 107 -5.83 -4.81 14.84
CA THR A 107 -6.10 -5.34 13.51
C THR A 107 -7.00 -4.36 12.77
N LEU A 108 -6.59 -3.99 11.57
CA LEU A 108 -7.40 -3.14 10.72
C LEU A 108 -7.90 -3.93 9.52
N VAL A 109 -9.12 -3.66 9.11
CA VAL A 109 -9.69 -4.22 7.89
C VAL A 109 -9.62 -3.13 6.84
N PHE A 110 -8.80 -3.35 5.83
CA PHE A 110 -8.64 -2.40 4.74
C PHE A 110 -9.60 -2.77 3.63
N THR A 111 -10.30 -1.78 3.10
CA THR A 111 -11.16 -1.95 1.94
C THR A 111 -10.69 -0.97 0.89
N ILE A 112 -10.27 -1.50 -0.26
CA ILE A 112 -9.62 -0.70 -1.30
C ILE A 112 -10.40 -0.84 -2.59
N LYS A 113 -10.66 0.28 -3.24
CA LYS A 113 -11.33 0.33 -4.52
C LYS A 113 -10.37 0.88 -5.56
N VAL A 114 -10.21 0.15 -6.65
CA VAL A 114 -9.32 0.53 -7.73
C VAL A 114 -10.12 0.63 -9.01
N GLU A 115 -10.02 1.76 -9.69
CA GLU A 115 -10.73 1.96 -10.93
C GLU A 115 -9.74 2.41 -11.99
N ALA A 116 -9.32 1.48 -12.83
CA ALA A 116 -8.43 1.78 -13.94
C ALA A 116 -9.24 2.36 -15.09
N LYS A 117 -8.63 3.24 -15.84
CA LYS A 117 -9.32 3.93 -16.92
C LYS A 117 -9.89 2.92 -17.92
N GLY A 118 -11.18 3.04 -18.21
CA GLY A 118 -11.83 2.17 -19.18
C GLY A 118 -12.20 0.80 -18.63
N GLU A 119 -12.03 0.58 -17.33
CA GLU A 119 -12.33 -0.70 -16.70
C GLU A 119 -13.34 -0.50 -15.59
N PRO A 120 -14.10 -1.53 -15.24
CA PRO A 120 -15.01 -1.40 -14.10
C PRO A 120 -14.21 -1.34 -12.81
N ALA A 121 -14.76 -0.66 -11.81
CA ALA A 121 -14.11 -0.56 -10.52
C ALA A 121 -14.04 -1.92 -9.84
N GLN A 122 -12.94 -2.19 -9.18
CA GLN A 122 -12.73 -3.44 -8.45
C GLN A 122 -12.48 -3.10 -6.98
N THR A 123 -13.08 -3.88 -6.09
CA THR A 123 -12.94 -3.65 -4.67
C THR A 123 -12.46 -4.94 -4.00
N PHE A 124 -11.53 -4.79 -3.06
CA PHE A 124 -11.07 -5.93 -2.29
C PHE A 124 -10.83 -5.48 -0.85
N SER A 125 -10.80 -6.45 0.05
CA SER A 125 -10.57 -6.19 1.47
C SER A 125 -9.55 -7.18 2.01
N PHE A 126 -8.79 -6.76 2.99
CA PHE A 126 -7.86 -7.64 3.68
C PHE A 126 -7.65 -7.14 5.10
N ASN A 127 -7.23 -8.05 5.96
CA ASN A 127 -6.93 -7.73 7.35
C ASN A 127 -5.43 -7.58 7.52
N LYS A 128 -5.03 -6.67 8.37
CA LYS A 128 -3.62 -6.51 8.68
C LYS A 128 -3.48 -6.13 10.14
N GLU A 129 -2.66 -6.87 10.87
CA GLU A 129 -2.32 -6.48 12.23
C GLU A 129 -1.22 -5.44 12.16
N ILE A 130 -1.43 -4.33 12.84
CA ILE A 130 -0.48 -3.24 12.85
C ILE A 130 -0.09 -2.94 14.29
N PHE A 131 1.08 -2.36 14.47
CA PHE A 131 1.54 -1.94 15.79
C PHE A 131 2.53 -0.80 15.61
N PRO A 132 2.58 0.13 16.60
CA PRO A 132 3.53 1.23 16.50
C PRO A 132 4.94 0.71 16.54
N ASP A 133 5.83 1.42 15.90
CA ASP A 133 7.24 1.09 15.97
C ASP A 133 7.77 1.50 17.33
N GLU A 134 8.76 0.79 17.84
CA GLU A 134 9.31 1.11 19.17
C GLU A 134 10.53 1.97 19.13
#